data_d4f82ccd3ab0c33e39653b5650033151
#
_entry.id   d4f82ccd3ab0c33e39653b5650033151
#
_cell.length_a   1.000
_cell.length_b   1.000
_cell.length_c   1.000
_cell.angle_alpha   90.00
_cell.angle_beta   90.00
_cell.angle_gamma   90.00
#
_symmetry.space_group_name_H-M   'P 1'
#
loop_
_entity.id
_entity.type
_entity.pdbx_description
1 polymer ?
#
loop_
_entity_poly.entity_id
_entity_poly.type
_entity_poly.pdbx_seq_one_letter_code
_entity_poly.pdbx_strand_id
1 'polypeptide(L)'
;PRPNLALVEIAVVDATGVLMVTCFRQPWLKDQIKPGMGIAVAGKVEFDYGFKRMVNPYIEQLGDGQMAEGMIIPVHPACEKISAAWMRRLVGNALDAVQGCYDPLPLDLRVRYRLMARGAALSCIHFPHTMGEVAEARRRLVYEELLLLELALMSQAAQRAAGAQPT
;
A
#
# COMPACT_ATOMS: atom_id res chain seq x y z
N PRO A 1 -24.60 14.47 -26.12
CA PRO A 1 -24.37 13.90 -24.81
C PRO A 1 -24.23 12.41 -24.99
N ARG A 2 -23.06 11.81 -24.70
CA ARG A 2 -22.89 10.36 -24.70
C ARG A 2 -23.61 9.82 -23.46
N PRO A 3 -24.64 8.96 -23.59
CA PRO A 3 -25.30 8.37 -22.45
C PRO A 3 -24.32 7.42 -21.77
N ASN A 4 -24.09 7.56 -20.47
CA ASN A 4 -23.25 6.75 -19.57
C ASN A 4 -21.90 7.34 -19.14
N LEU A 5 -21.62 8.61 -19.25
CA LEU A 5 -20.49 9.19 -18.54
C LEU A 5 -20.99 9.81 -17.22
N ALA A 6 -21.18 8.98 -16.19
CA ALA A 6 -21.43 9.51 -14.85
C ALA A 6 -20.18 10.28 -14.39
N LEU A 7 -20.31 11.56 -14.23
CA LEU A 7 -19.28 12.48 -13.72
C LEU A 7 -19.70 12.93 -12.33
N VAL A 8 -18.81 12.76 -11.36
CA VAL A 8 -18.96 13.29 -10.00
C VAL A 8 -17.82 14.26 -9.75
N GLU A 9 -18.16 15.51 -9.42
CA GLU A 9 -17.20 16.52 -9.02
C GLU A 9 -17.34 16.82 -7.54
N ILE A 10 -16.21 16.83 -6.83
CA ILE A 10 -16.13 17.05 -5.39
C ILE A 10 -15.15 18.20 -5.17
N ALA A 11 -15.59 19.27 -4.52
CA ALA A 11 -14.71 20.33 -4.03
C ALA A 11 -14.17 19.93 -2.67
N VAL A 12 -12.88 19.66 -2.56
CA VAL A 12 -12.18 19.38 -1.31
C VAL A 12 -11.52 20.68 -0.85
N VAL A 13 -11.80 21.06 0.39
CA VAL A 13 -11.34 22.32 0.97
C VAL A 13 -10.52 22.03 2.21
N ASP A 14 -9.34 22.62 2.31
CA ASP A 14 -8.51 22.61 3.51
C ASP A 14 -8.00 24.03 3.84
N ALA A 15 -7.14 24.15 4.84
CA ALA A 15 -6.56 25.44 5.24
C ALA A 15 -5.67 26.07 4.14
N THR A 16 -5.24 25.29 3.14
CA THR A 16 -4.34 25.76 2.06
C THR A 16 -5.09 26.17 0.79
N GLY A 17 -6.37 25.78 0.65
CA GLY A 17 -7.19 26.15 -0.50
C GLY A 17 -8.20 25.11 -0.94
N VAL A 18 -8.54 25.16 -2.22
CA VAL A 18 -9.55 24.28 -2.83
C VAL A 18 -8.90 23.39 -3.89
N LEU A 19 -9.24 22.10 -3.83
CA LEU A 19 -8.87 21.09 -4.81
C LEU A 19 -10.15 20.53 -5.44
N MET A 20 -10.23 20.56 -6.77
CA MET A 20 -11.33 19.93 -7.52
C MET A 20 -11.00 18.48 -7.83
N VAL A 21 -11.82 17.57 -7.34
CA VAL A 21 -11.73 16.13 -7.60
C VAL A 21 -12.79 15.74 -8.60
N THR A 22 -12.38 15.15 -9.72
CA THR A 22 -13.28 14.71 -10.79
C THR A 22 -13.22 13.19 -10.90
N CYS A 23 -14.34 12.52 -10.65
CA CYS A 23 -14.46 11.06 -10.71
C CYS A 23 -15.34 10.64 -11.88
N PHE A 24 -14.77 9.87 -12.81
CA PHE A 24 -15.48 9.30 -13.94
C PHE A 24 -15.97 7.89 -13.61
N ARG A 25 -17.20 7.55 -14.04
CA ARG A 25 -17.82 6.22 -13.88
C ARG A 25 -17.95 5.74 -12.43
N GLN A 26 -18.07 6.67 -11.48
CA GLN A 26 -18.22 6.36 -10.05
C GLN A 26 -19.46 7.07 -9.45
N PRO A 27 -20.68 6.80 -9.93
CA PRO A 27 -21.89 7.49 -9.46
C PRO A 27 -22.20 7.26 -7.98
N TRP A 28 -21.75 6.12 -7.42
CA TRP A 28 -21.95 5.76 -6.01
C TRP A 28 -21.24 6.72 -5.03
N LEU A 29 -20.21 7.44 -5.47
CA LEU A 29 -19.50 8.42 -4.62
C LEU A 29 -20.44 9.53 -4.15
N LYS A 30 -21.46 9.86 -4.93
CA LYS A 30 -22.47 10.87 -4.58
C LYS A 30 -23.28 10.49 -3.33
N ASP A 31 -23.48 9.19 -3.11
CA ASP A 31 -24.19 8.66 -1.96
C ASP A 31 -23.28 8.45 -0.75
N GLN A 32 -21.99 8.16 -1.01
CA GLN A 32 -21.00 7.88 0.02
C GLN A 32 -20.36 9.13 0.61
N ILE A 33 -20.14 10.17 -0.22
CA ILE A 33 -19.45 11.40 0.21
C ILE A 33 -20.48 12.51 0.34
N LYS A 34 -20.63 13.02 1.56
CA LYS A 34 -21.56 14.11 1.87
C LYS A 34 -20.79 15.41 2.15
N PRO A 35 -21.37 16.58 1.86
CA PRO A 35 -20.77 17.85 2.27
C PRO A 35 -20.46 17.87 3.77
N GLY A 36 -19.25 18.34 4.11
CA GLY A 36 -18.75 18.41 5.49
C GLY A 36 -18.06 17.14 5.99
N MET A 37 -18.03 16.05 5.22
CA MET A 37 -17.25 14.87 5.58
C MET A 37 -15.76 15.10 5.37
N GLY A 38 -14.93 14.64 6.32
CA GLY A 38 -13.49 14.54 6.16
C GLY A 38 -13.13 13.45 5.15
N ILE A 39 -12.35 13.81 4.13
CA ILE A 39 -11.83 12.86 3.16
C ILE A 39 -10.35 13.09 2.91
N ALA A 40 -9.61 12.00 2.71
CA ALA A 40 -8.26 12.03 2.20
C ALA A 40 -8.27 11.71 0.70
N VAL A 41 -7.55 12.47 -0.09
CA VAL A 41 -7.41 12.24 -1.53
C VAL A 41 -5.94 12.08 -1.90
N ALA A 42 -5.62 11.08 -2.73
CA ALA A 42 -4.27 10.85 -3.21
C ALA A 42 -4.28 10.60 -4.72
N GLY A 43 -3.42 11.31 -5.43
CA GLY A 43 -3.34 11.20 -6.88
C GLY A 43 -2.45 12.27 -7.50
N LYS A 44 -2.42 12.30 -8.81
CA LYS A 44 -1.70 13.33 -9.57
C LYS A 44 -2.50 14.63 -9.57
N VAL A 45 -1.89 15.70 -9.08
CA VAL A 45 -2.46 17.05 -9.18
C VAL A 45 -2.13 17.62 -10.54
N GLU A 46 -3.14 18.10 -11.24
CA GLU A 46 -3.01 18.84 -12.49
C GLU A 46 -3.55 20.25 -12.31
N PHE A 47 -2.98 21.19 -13.06
CA PHE A 47 -3.47 22.58 -13.13
C PHE A 47 -4.28 22.73 -14.41
N ASP A 48 -5.57 23.00 -14.25
CA ASP A 48 -6.48 23.18 -15.38
C ASP A 48 -7.41 24.36 -15.10
N TYR A 49 -7.53 25.28 -16.06
CA TYR A 49 -8.35 26.51 -15.96
C TYR A 49 -8.14 27.34 -14.67
N GLY A 50 -6.91 27.35 -14.15
CA GLY A 50 -6.58 28.11 -12.93
C GLY A 50 -6.90 27.42 -11.61
N PHE A 51 -7.38 26.18 -11.65
CA PHE A 51 -7.68 25.38 -10.46
C PHE A 51 -6.77 24.15 -10.36
N LYS A 52 -6.44 23.77 -9.13
CA LYS A 52 -5.85 22.47 -8.86
C LYS A 52 -6.92 21.39 -9.04
N ARG A 53 -6.64 20.37 -9.83
CA ARG A 53 -7.57 19.29 -10.14
C ARG A 53 -6.89 17.94 -9.97
N MET A 54 -7.64 16.95 -9.50
CA MET A 54 -7.29 15.53 -9.55
C MET A 54 -8.35 14.77 -10.32
N VAL A 55 -7.91 13.85 -11.20
CA VAL A 55 -8.82 12.99 -11.98
C VAL A 55 -8.72 11.56 -11.47
N ASN A 56 -9.87 10.99 -11.08
CA ASN A 56 -9.98 9.64 -10.51
C ASN A 56 -8.94 9.37 -9.41
N PRO A 57 -8.77 10.25 -8.40
CA PRO A 57 -7.82 9.99 -7.32
C PRO A 57 -8.30 8.82 -6.46
N TYR A 58 -7.39 8.32 -5.64
CA TYR A 58 -7.78 7.51 -4.50
C TYR A 58 -8.50 8.41 -3.48
N ILE A 59 -9.67 7.97 -3.00
CA ILE A 59 -10.46 8.69 -2.01
C ILE A 59 -10.71 7.77 -0.83
N GLU A 60 -10.45 8.28 0.37
CA GLU A 60 -10.74 7.60 1.63
C GLU A 60 -11.51 8.54 2.56
N GLN A 61 -12.55 8.00 3.19
CA GLN A 61 -13.27 8.71 4.24
C GLN A 61 -12.45 8.68 5.52
N LEU A 62 -12.25 9.84 6.12
CA LEU A 62 -11.58 9.97 7.39
C LEU A 62 -12.61 9.77 8.52
N GLY A 63 -12.25 9.00 9.55
CA GLY A 63 -13.02 8.91 10.78
C GLY A 63 -12.98 10.24 11.55
N ASP A 64 -13.94 10.40 12.48
CA ASP A 64 -14.00 11.59 13.32
C ASP A 64 -12.68 11.81 14.07
N GLY A 65 -12.07 12.98 13.86
CA GLY A 65 -10.80 13.36 14.47
C GLY A 65 -9.53 12.86 13.78
N GLN A 66 -9.64 12.14 12.66
CA GLN A 66 -8.47 11.78 11.85
C GLN A 66 -8.06 12.94 10.96
N MET A 67 -6.79 13.34 11.05
CA MET A 67 -6.19 14.31 10.13
C MET A 67 -5.46 13.59 9.00
N ALA A 68 -5.67 14.05 7.76
CA ALA A 68 -5.03 13.46 6.58
C ALA A 68 -3.56 13.93 6.39
N GLU A 69 -3.12 14.91 7.16
CA GLU A 69 -1.79 15.49 7.00
C GLU A 69 -0.69 14.46 7.30
N GLY A 70 0.16 14.22 6.32
CA GLY A 70 1.30 13.32 6.43
C GLY A 70 0.97 11.82 6.36
N MET A 71 -0.28 11.42 6.12
CA MET A 71 -0.61 10.01 5.94
C MET A 71 0.01 9.45 4.65
N ILE A 72 0.74 8.35 4.78
CA ILE A 72 1.20 7.57 3.64
C ILE A 72 0.10 6.57 3.30
N ILE A 73 -0.53 6.75 2.15
CA ILE A 73 -1.61 5.87 1.70
C ILE A 73 -1.02 4.79 0.80
N PRO A 74 -1.11 3.51 1.18
CA PRO A 74 -0.66 2.42 0.34
C PRO A 74 -1.60 2.26 -0.86
N VAL A 75 -1.02 2.27 -2.07
CA VAL A 75 -1.76 2.04 -3.31
C VAL A 75 -1.70 0.55 -3.62
N HIS A 76 -2.82 -0.15 -3.43
CA HIS A 76 -2.95 -1.54 -3.80
C HIS A 76 -3.50 -1.66 -5.23
N PRO A 77 -3.04 -2.66 -6.02
CA PRO A 77 -3.63 -2.91 -7.32
C PRO A 77 -5.12 -3.25 -7.18
N ALA A 78 -5.93 -2.65 -8.03
CA ALA A 78 -7.37 -2.87 -8.09
C ALA A 78 -7.74 -3.52 -9.44
N CYS A 79 -8.86 -4.21 -9.47
CA CYS A 79 -9.45 -4.73 -10.71
C CYS A 79 -10.94 -4.34 -10.76
N GLU A 80 -11.62 -4.67 -11.87
CA GLU A 80 -13.03 -4.29 -12.07
C GLU A 80 -13.96 -4.71 -10.92
N LYS A 81 -13.65 -5.83 -10.24
CA LYS A 81 -14.50 -6.40 -9.18
C LYS A 81 -14.04 -6.06 -7.77
N ILE A 82 -12.80 -5.58 -7.61
CA ILE A 82 -12.18 -5.35 -6.29
C ILE A 82 -11.60 -3.93 -6.28
N SER A 83 -12.21 -3.07 -5.48
CA SER A 83 -11.71 -1.70 -5.30
C SER A 83 -10.43 -1.67 -4.44
N ALA A 84 -9.62 -0.62 -4.60
CA ALA A 84 -8.42 -0.41 -3.79
C ALA A 84 -8.74 -0.32 -2.28
N ALA A 85 -9.86 0.30 -1.92
CA ALA A 85 -10.30 0.40 -0.52
C ALA A 85 -10.67 -0.98 0.06
N TRP A 86 -11.31 -1.84 -0.73
CA TRP A 86 -11.62 -3.21 -0.31
C TRP A 86 -10.34 -4.03 -0.12
N MET A 87 -9.40 -3.92 -1.08
CA MET A 87 -8.10 -4.59 -0.98
C MET A 87 -7.33 -4.15 0.26
N ARG A 88 -7.33 -2.86 0.56
CA ARG A 88 -6.69 -2.31 1.75
C ARG A 88 -7.27 -2.90 3.04
N ARG A 89 -8.60 -2.99 3.16
CA ARG A 89 -9.27 -3.63 4.29
C ARG A 89 -8.90 -5.10 4.43
N LEU A 90 -8.86 -5.83 3.30
CA LEU A 90 -8.48 -7.23 3.27
C LEU A 90 -7.04 -7.41 3.77
N VAL A 91 -6.11 -6.60 3.30
CA VAL A 91 -4.71 -6.62 3.75
C VAL A 91 -4.61 -6.28 5.24
N GLY A 92 -5.36 -5.28 5.74
CA GLY A 92 -5.40 -4.96 7.16
C GLY A 92 -5.84 -6.16 8.02
N ASN A 93 -6.96 -6.77 7.68
CA ASN A 93 -7.47 -7.96 8.39
C ASN A 93 -6.48 -9.15 8.31
N ALA A 94 -5.80 -9.33 7.16
CA ALA A 94 -4.80 -10.38 7.02
C ALA A 94 -3.58 -10.13 7.91
N LEU A 95 -3.15 -8.88 8.04
CA LEU A 95 -2.02 -8.51 8.92
C LEU A 95 -2.35 -8.75 10.39
N ASP A 96 -3.58 -8.48 10.82
CA ASP A 96 -4.02 -8.80 12.18
C ASP A 96 -3.95 -10.30 12.46
N ALA A 97 -4.29 -11.14 11.48
CA ALA A 97 -4.24 -12.58 11.59
C ALA A 97 -2.80 -13.15 11.58
N VAL A 98 -1.81 -12.43 11.00
CA VAL A 98 -0.41 -12.86 10.96
C VAL A 98 0.47 -12.21 12.04
N GLN A 99 -0.12 -11.51 13.00
CA GLN A 99 0.61 -11.07 14.18
C GLN A 99 1.22 -12.27 14.91
N GLY A 100 2.54 -12.20 15.14
CA GLY A 100 3.29 -13.32 15.71
C GLY A 100 3.65 -14.44 14.72
N CYS A 101 3.59 -14.18 13.43
CA CYS A 101 4.04 -15.14 12.42
C CYS A 101 5.51 -15.55 12.64
N TYR A 102 5.82 -16.78 12.29
CA TYR A 102 7.18 -17.32 12.36
C TYR A 102 8.14 -16.45 11.51
N ASP A 103 9.27 -16.09 12.12
CA ASP A 103 10.34 -15.37 11.44
C ASP A 103 11.44 -16.38 11.04
N PRO A 104 11.68 -16.62 9.74
CA PRO A 104 12.67 -17.59 9.29
C PRO A 104 14.11 -17.10 9.49
N LEU A 105 14.33 -15.80 9.72
CA LEU A 105 15.67 -15.29 9.99
C LEU A 105 16.03 -15.45 11.45
N PRO A 106 17.16 -16.12 11.77
CA PRO A 106 17.70 -16.22 13.12
C PRO A 106 17.91 -14.83 13.75
N LEU A 107 17.75 -14.75 15.06
CA LEU A 107 17.84 -13.50 15.80
C LEU A 107 19.20 -12.84 15.65
N ASP A 108 20.28 -13.62 15.67
CA ASP A 108 21.65 -13.14 15.50
C ASP A 108 21.88 -12.45 14.15
N LEU A 109 21.33 -13.00 13.06
CA LEU A 109 21.35 -12.34 11.75
C LEU A 109 20.56 -11.04 11.76
N ARG A 110 19.36 -11.04 12.37
CA ARG A 110 18.56 -9.84 12.47
C ARG A 110 19.26 -8.73 13.24
N VAL A 111 19.89 -9.07 14.36
CA VAL A 111 20.66 -8.11 15.15
C VAL A 111 21.89 -7.61 14.40
N ARG A 112 22.67 -8.54 13.81
CA ARG A 112 23.89 -8.22 13.07
C ARG A 112 23.64 -7.24 11.92
N TYR A 113 22.57 -7.46 11.17
CA TYR A 113 22.23 -6.65 9.98
C TYR A 113 21.15 -5.59 10.26
N ARG A 114 20.78 -5.39 11.53
CA ARG A 114 19.73 -4.43 11.95
C ARG A 114 18.45 -4.58 11.12
N LEU A 115 17.96 -5.81 11.02
CA LEU A 115 16.73 -6.12 10.29
C LEU A 115 15.56 -6.19 11.27
N MET A 116 14.45 -5.58 10.91
CA MET A 116 13.22 -5.66 11.71
C MET A 116 12.63 -7.07 11.69
N ALA A 117 11.76 -7.39 12.63
CA ALA A 117 11.03 -8.65 12.65
C ALA A 117 10.11 -8.75 11.42
N ARG A 118 9.85 -9.99 10.95
CA ARG A 118 9.02 -10.24 9.76
C ARG A 118 7.63 -9.61 9.87
N GLY A 119 6.93 -9.83 10.99
CA GLY A 119 5.59 -9.25 11.20
C GLY A 119 5.59 -7.74 11.14
N ALA A 120 6.58 -7.08 11.77
CA ALA A 120 6.75 -5.64 11.69
C ALA A 120 7.02 -5.17 10.26
N ALA A 121 7.87 -5.88 9.50
CA ALA A 121 8.14 -5.55 8.11
C ALA A 121 6.90 -5.66 7.22
N LEU A 122 6.08 -6.70 7.42
CA LEU A 122 4.81 -6.87 6.70
C LEU A 122 3.82 -5.74 7.04
N SER A 123 3.73 -5.33 8.29
CA SER A 123 2.89 -4.21 8.69
C SER A 123 3.39 -2.88 8.10
N CYS A 124 4.68 -2.59 8.24
CA CYS A 124 5.27 -1.32 7.76
C CYS A 124 5.30 -1.20 6.24
N ILE A 125 5.38 -2.30 5.47
CA ILE A 125 5.34 -2.20 4.00
C ILE A 125 3.94 -1.87 3.47
N HIS A 126 2.90 -2.26 4.22
CA HIS A 126 1.51 -2.04 3.84
C HIS A 126 0.88 -0.80 4.50
N PHE A 127 1.24 -0.51 5.75
CA PHE A 127 0.69 0.61 6.52
C PHE A 127 1.82 1.36 7.27
N PRO A 128 2.71 2.04 6.53
CA PRO A 128 3.83 2.75 7.14
C PRO A 128 3.37 4.07 7.76
N HIS A 129 4.05 4.49 8.84
CA HIS A 129 3.91 5.83 9.39
C HIS A 129 4.91 6.80 8.75
N THR A 130 6.05 6.29 8.28
CA THR A 130 7.10 7.09 7.65
C THR A 130 7.68 6.39 6.42
N MET A 131 8.25 7.15 5.49
CA MET A 131 8.97 6.59 4.34
C MET A 131 10.24 5.83 4.76
N GLY A 132 10.82 6.16 5.92
CA GLY A 132 11.92 5.40 6.52
C GLY A 132 11.52 3.97 6.87
N GLU A 133 10.34 3.79 7.48
CA GLU A 133 9.79 2.46 7.76
C GLU A 133 9.57 1.63 6.48
N VAL A 134 9.12 2.25 5.39
CA VAL A 134 8.99 1.56 4.09
C VAL A 134 10.34 1.04 3.61
N ALA A 135 11.39 1.86 3.69
CA ALA A 135 12.73 1.48 3.26
C ALA A 135 13.29 0.32 4.10
N GLU A 136 13.12 0.37 5.42
CA GLU A 136 13.57 -0.68 6.33
C GLU A 136 12.78 -1.98 6.15
N ALA A 137 11.46 -1.89 6.01
CA ALA A 137 10.60 -3.04 5.74
C ALA A 137 10.97 -3.71 4.42
N ARG A 138 11.15 -2.94 3.36
CA ARG A 138 11.58 -3.44 2.06
C ARG A 138 12.95 -4.11 2.14
N ARG A 139 13.91 -3.50 2.82
CA ARG A 139 15.25 -4.07 3.03
C ARG A 139 15.16 -5.42 3.73
N ARG A 140 14.31 -5.53 4.77
CA ARG A 140 14.10 -6.79 5.50
C ARG A 140 13.52 -7.88 4.61
N LEU A 141 12.48 -7.57 3.83
CA LEU A 141 11.81 -8.54 2.97
C LEU A 141 12.72 -8.99 1.81
N VAL A 142 13.42 -8.06 1.18
CA VAL A 142 14.39 -8.36 0.12
C VAL A 142 15.54 -9.22 0.65
N TYR A 143 16.06 -8.92 1.85
CA TYR A 143 17.10 -9.74 2.45
C TYR A 143 16.65 -11.19 2.67
N GLU A 144 15.44 -11.40 3.19
CA GLU A 144 14.87 -12.72 3.37
C GLU A 144 14.74 -13.47 2.05
N GLU A 145 14.16 -12.83 1.05
CA GLU A 145 13.93 -13.44 -0.26
C GLU A 145 15.24 -13.86 -0.94
N LEU A 146 16.25 -12.98 -0.93
CA LEU A 146 17.55 -13.27 -1.50
C LEU A 146 18.29 -14.36 -0.73
N LEU A 147 18.22 -14.37 0.60
CA LEU A 147 18.83 -15.42 1.41
C LEU A 147 18.19 -16.79 1.13
N LEU A 148 16.86 -16.86 1.06
CA LEU A 148 16.16 -18.09 0.75
C LEU A 148 16.49 -18.59 -0.66
N LEU A 149 16.60 -17.70 -1.63
CA LEU A 149 17.03 -18.03 -3.00
C LEU A 149 18.44 -18.59 -3.01
N GLU A 150 19.38 -17.93 -2.32
CA GLU A 150 20.77 -18.38 -2.24
C GLU A 150 20.89 -19.76 -1.58
N LEU A 151 20.21 -19.97 -0.47
CA LEU A 151 20.15 -21.29 0.21
C LEU A 151 19.58 -22.38 -0.70
N ALA A 152 18.55 -22.06 -1.49
CA ALA A 152 17.98 -23.02 -2.43
C ALA A 152 18.98 -23.40 -3.53
N LEU A 153 19.69 -22.41 -4.08
CA LEU A 153 20.73 -22.65 -5.10
C LEU A 153 21.91 -23.46 -4.54
N MET A 154 22.38 -23.13 -3.34
CA MET A 154 23.43 -23.88 -2.66
C MET A 154 23.01 -25.33 -2.38
N SER A 155 21.78 -25.53 -1.93
CA SER A 155 21.23 -26.89 -1.69
C SER A 155 21.20 -27.71 -2.98
N GLN A 156 20.74 -27.12 -4.08
CA GLN A 156 20.75 -27.80 -5.39
C GLN A 156 22.17 -28.12 -5.87
N ALA A 157 23.12 -27.20 -5.69
CA ALA A 157 24.52 -27.44 -6.06
C ALA A 157 25.13 -28.59 -5.24
N ALA A 158 24.87 -28.63 -3.95
CA ALA A 158 25.34 -29.71 -3.06
C ALA A 158 24.72 -31.08 -3.46
N GLN A 159 23.43 -31.13 -3.78
CA GLN A 159 22.78 -32.35 -4.25
C GLN A 159 23.36 -32.85 -5.58
N ARG A 160 23.63 -31.96 -6.52
CA ARG A 160 24.28 -32.34 -7.81
C ARG A 160 25.69 -32.88 -7.58
N ALA A 161 26.47 -32.24 -6.71
CA ALA A 161 27.81 -32.71 -6.36
C ALA A 161 27.80 -34.07 -5.70
N ALA A 162 26.84 -34.33 -4.80
CA ALA A 162 26.67 -35.63 -4.15
C ALA A 162 26.22 -36.76 -5.12
N GLY A 163 25.39 -36.41 -6.12
CA GLY A 163 24.94 -37.38 -7.15
C GLY A 163 25.95 -37.62 -8.27
N ALA A 164 27.01 -36.80 -8.37
CA ALA A 164 28.06 -36.93 -9.40
C ALA A 164 29.28 -37.72 -8.92
N GLN A 165 29.20 -38.50 -7.81
CA GLN A 165 30.31 -39.37 -7.42
C GLN A 165 30.49 -40.47 -8.49
N PRO A 166 31.68 -40.62 -9.08
CA PRO A 166 31.96 -41.68 -10.07
C PRO A 166 31.91 -43.05 -9.38
N THR A 167 31.16 -43.97 -9.98
CA THR A 167 31.25 -45.43 -9.71
C THR A 167 32.64 -45.95 -10.03
#